data_ccccc2dbe4a3e3debf0cf580f56247bd
#
_entry.id   ccccc2dbe4a3e3debf0cf580f56247bd
#
_cell.length_a   1.000
_cell.length_b   1.000
_cell.length_c   1.000
_cell.angle_alpha   90.00
_cell.angle_beta   90.00
_cell.angle_gamma   90.00
#
_symmetry.space_group_name_H-M   'P 1'
#
loop_
_entity.id
_entity.type
_entity.pdbx_description
1 polymer ?
#
loop_
_entity_poly.entity_id
_entity_poly.type
_entity_poly.pdbx_seq_one_letter_code
_entity_poly.pdbx_strand_id
1 'polypeptide(L)'
;MKRLGYPKYCHLCGRRLWGRGWVYGAEGENDPPLVLCTHCHRTAPRCDVCGMPMGPNSTPLPDGRRICPVCARTAITDPQAARELFAQTAAFVTGQLGLGLRVGTDFTLVDVGHLRRLVAESPTRPIGDPDRVVGLFLRKGRRRVMAVLSGLPRVLFIQTVAHEWAHAWQGENCPLLEDPLLREGFAEWVAYRTLLALGAVDQAARMLQRNGPYGEGLRRILHLEKQVGPAGILQLCARGALS
;
A
#
# COMPACT_ATOMS: atom_id res chain seq x y z
N MET A 1 22.53 7.56 -27.16
CA MET A 1 21.62 6.47 -26.80
C MET A 1 22.42 5.19 -26.57
N LYS A 2 22.74 4.85 -25.33
CA LYS A 2 23.32 3.53 -25.01
C LYS A 2 22.20 2.52 -25.11
N ARG A 3 22.27 1.57 -26.05
CA ARG A 3 21.38 0.40 -26.08
C ARG A 3 21.70 -0.42 -24.83
N LEU A 4 20.86 -0.34 -23.80
CA LEU A 4 20.92 -1.31 -22.71
C LEU A 4 20.72 -2.69 -23.32
N GLY A 5 21.74 -3.55 -23.15
CA GLY A 5 21.68 -4.93 -23.61
C GLY A 5 20.65 -5.68 -22.78
N TYR A 6 19.41 -5.75 -23.26
CA TYR A 6 18.41 -6.63 -22.64
C TYR A 6 18.97 -8.06 -22.53
N PRO A 7 18.73 -8.76 -21.43
CA PRO A 7 19.21 -10.14 -21.28
C PRO A 7 18.70 -10.98 -22.44
N LYS A 8 19.61 -11.76 -23.02
CA LYS A 8 19.31 -12.63 -24.17
C LYS A 8 18.37 -13.78 -23.83
N TYR A 9 18.14 -14.02 -22.54
CA TYR A 9 17.42 -15.18 -22.03
C TYR A 9 16.35 -14.77 -21.01
N CYS A 10 15.25 -15.51 -20.99
CA CYS A 10 14.20 -15.37 -19.99
C CYS A 10 14.72 -15.76 -18.59
N HIS A 11 14.55 -14.88 -17.63
CA HIS A 11 15.05 -15.10 -16.26
C HIS A 11 14.38 -16.27 -15.53
N LEU A 12 13.18 -16.71 -15.97
CA LEU A 12 12.48 -17.83 -15.32
C LEU A 12 12.73 -19.17 -15.99
N CYS A 13 12.69 -19.27 -17.32
CA CYS A 13 12.80 -20.57 -18.02
C CYS A 13 14.08 -20.72 -18.85
N GLY A 14 14.98 -19.73 -18.86
CA GLY A 14 16.21 -19.78 -19.64
C GLY A 14 16.03 -19.72 -21.17
N ARG A 15 14.82 -19.66 -21.68
CA ARG A 15 14.55 -19.58 -23.13
C ARG A 15 15.13 -18.31 -23.73
N ARG A 16 15.75 -18.43 -24.89
CA ARG A 16 16.28 -17.28 -25.64
C ARG A 16 15.16 -16.32 -26.04
N LEU A 17 15.41 -15.02 -25.83
CA LEU A 17 14.50 -13.93 -26.20
C LEU A 17 14.90 -13.40 -27.59
N TRP A 18 13.99 -13.48 -28.54
CA TRP A 18 14.17 -13.01 -29.93
C TRP A 18 13.63 -11.57 -30.05
N GLY A 19 14.33 -10.61 -29.42
CA GLY A 19 14.02 -9.18 -29.55
C GLY A 19 12.75 -8.68 -28.86
N ARG A 20 11.94 -9.54 -28.17
CA ARG A 20 10.76 -9.17 -27.41
C ARG A 20 10.73 -9.89 -26.07
N GLY A 21 10.62 -9.14 -25.00
CA GLY A 21 10.49 -9.61 -23.64
C GLY A 21 9.64 -8.67 -22.81
N TRP A 22 9.05 -9.20 -21.73
CA TRP A 22 8.34 -8.42 -20.75
C TRP A 22 9.32 -8.01 -19.65
N VAL A 23 9.44 -6.71 -19.40
CA VAL A 23 10.36 -6.14 -18.42
C VAL A 23 9.58 -5.75 -17.16
N TYR A 24 10.06 -6.19 -16.00
CA TYR A 24 9.53 -5.84 -14.69
C TYR A 24 10.64 -5.22 -13.86
N GLY A 25 10.31 -4.18 -13.09
CA GLY A 25 11.26 -3.33 -12.38
C GLY A 25 11.65 -2.11 -13.21
N ALA A 26 12.01 -1.02 -12.57
CA ALA A 26 12.45 0.22 -13.20
C ALA A 26 13.97 0.32 -13.22
N GLU A 27 14.52 1.08 -14.18
CA GLU A 27 15.92 1.52 -14.12
C GLU A 27 16.11 2.39 -12.87
N GLY A 28 17.10 2.04 -12.05
CA GLY A 28 17.40 2.75 -10.80
C GLY A 28 16.92 2.08 -9.53
N GLU A 29 16.13 1.01 -9.62
CA GLU A 29 15.86 0.14 -8.47
C GLU A 29 17.11 -0.68 -8.12
N ASN A 30 17.31 -0.98 -6.83
CA ASN A 30 18.48 -1.72 -6.34
C ASN A 30 18.59 -3.17 -6.88
N ASP A 31 17.56 -3.64 -7.59
CA ASP A 31 17.53 -4.95 -8.22
C ASP A 31 17.50 -4.83 -9.76
N PRO A 32 18.23 -5.70 -10.47
CA PRO A 32 18.20 -5.71 -11.92
C PRO A 32 16.80 -6.04 -12.44
N PRO A 33 16.36 -5.46 -13.57
CA PRO A 33 15.04 -5.72 -14.13
C PRO A 33 14.87 -7.20 -14.48
N LEU A 34 13.71 -7.75 -14.12
CA LEU A 34 13.32 -9.11 -14.47
C LEU A 34 12.77 -9.12 -15.91
N VAL A 35 13.42 -9.84 -16.82
CA VAL A 35 12.96 -9.94 -18.21
C VAL A 35 12.46 -11.35 -18.51
N LEU A 36 11.23 -11.45 -19.02
CA LEU A 36 10.53 -12.70 -19.25
C LEU A 36 10.11 -12.87 -20.72
N CYS A 37 10.07 -14.12 -21.17
CA CYS A 37 9.38 -14.46 -22.43
C CYS A 37 7.85 -14.37 -22.25
N THR A 38 7.12 -14.29 -23.34
CA THR A 38 5.65 -14.19 -23.35
C THR A 38 4.98 -15.36 -22.61
N HIS A 39 5.53 -16.57 -22.72
CA HIS A 39 5.02 -17.74 -22.00
C HIS A 39 5.11 -17.52 -20.49
N CYS A 40 6.31 -17.26 -19.94
CA CYS A 40 6.48 -17.02 -18.51
C CYS A 40 5.72 -15.78 -18.01
N HIS A 41 5.63 -14.72 -18.81
CA HIS A 41 4.79 -13.58 -18.48
C HIS A 41 3.33 -13.97 -18.21
N ARG A 42 2.78 -14.91 -19.01
CA ARG A 42 1.37 -15.34 -18.89
C ARG A 42 1.16 -16.42 -17.83
N THR A 43 2.10 -17.35 -17.67
CA THR A 43 1.89 -18.58 -16.90
C THR A 43 2.62 -18.64 -15.55
N ALA A 44 3.62 -17.78 -15.33
CA ALA A 44 4.32 -17.78 -14.05
C ALA A 44 3.40 -17.38 -12.90
N PRO A 45 3.49 -18.07 -11.74
CA PRO A 45 2.82 -17.66 -10.52
C PRO A 45 3.12 -16.19 -10.20
N ARG A 46 2.17 -15.50 -9.58
CA ARG A 46 2.32 -14.10 -9.19
C ARG A 46 2.59 -13.99 -7.69
N CYS A 47 3.42 -13.03 -7.32
CA CYS A 47 3.60 -12.65 -5.92
C CYS A 47 2.28 -12.09 -5.38
N ASP A 48 1.79 -12.65 -4.27
CA ASP A 48 0.53 -12.24 -3.64
C ASP A 48 0.57 -10.83 -3.02
N VAL A 49 1.75 -10.20 -3.00
CA VAL A 49 1.91 -8.82 -2.50
C VAL A 49 2.08 -7.82 -3.65
N CYS A 50 3.09 -8.01 -4.52
CA CYS A 50 3.42 -7.02 -5.54
C CYS A 50 2.99 -7.40 -6.96
N GLY A 51 2.41 -8.59 -7.18
CA GLY A 51 1.97 -9.05 -8.49
C GLY A 51 3.09 -9.45 -9.46
N MET A 52 4.36 -9.35 -9.04
CA MET A 52 5.51 -9.74 -9.86
C MET A 52 5.47 -11.24 -10.20
N PRO A 53 5.79 -11.63 -11.44
CA PRO A 53 5.97 -13.04 -11.79
C PRO A 53 7.08 -13.66 -10.95
N MET A 54 6.85 -14.87 -10.46
CA MET A 54 7.78 -15.57 -9.58
C MET A 54 8.34 -16.83 -10.22
N GLY A 55 9.62 -17.10 -9.91
CA GLY A 55 10.25 -18.40 -10.13
C GLY A 55 10.06 -19.35 -8.94
N PRO A 56 10.82 -20.45 -8.93
CA PRO A 56 10.75 -21.47 -7.86
C PRO A 56 11.16 -20.93 -6.49
N ASN A 57 11.97 -19.87 -6.43
CA ASN A 57 12.51 -19.31 -5.19
C ASN A 57 11.51 -18.36 -4.47
N SER A 58 10.22 -18.63 -4.53
CA SER A 58 9.20 -17.86 -3.80
C SER A 58 9.09 -18.36 -2.36
N THR A 59 8.86 -17.44 -1.42
CA THR A 59 8.69 -17.74 0.01
C THR A 59 7.22 -18.01 0.31
N PRO A 60 6.86 -19.21 0.85
CA PRO A 60 5.50 -19.46 1.31
C PRO A 60 5.23 -18.73 2.62
N LEU A 61 4.01 -18.22 2.79
CA LEU A 61 3.50 -17.69 4.05
C LEU A 61 2.56 -18.73 4.71
N PRO A 62 2.36 -18.65 6.04
CA PRO A 62 1.54 -19.63 6.78
C PRO A 62 0.08 -19.70 6.31
N ASP A 63 -0.43 -18.64 5.69
CA ASP A 63 -1.80 -18.53 5.17
C ASP A 63 -1.98 -18.99 3.71
N GLY A 64 -0.95 -19.65 3.15
CA GLY A 64 -0.96 -20.21 1.81
C GLY A 64 -0.52 -19.24 0.71
N ARG A 65 -0.39 -17.95 1.00
CA ARG A 65 0.18 -16.98 0.05
C ARG A 65 1.65 -17.26 -0.21
N ARG A 66 2.12 -16.80 -1.37
CA ARG A 66 3.53 -16.88 -1.75
C ARG A 66 4.05 -15.51 -2.16
N ILE A 67 5.23 -15.14 -1.67
CA ILE A 67 5.83 -13.84 -1.97
C ILE A 67 7.18 -14.00 -2.68
N CYS A 68 7.50 -13.05 -3.56
CA CYS A 68 8.76 -13.04 -4.28
C CYS A 68 9.94 -12.73 -3.34
N PRO A 69 11.19 -13.08 -3.72
CA PRO A 69 12.36 -12.81 -2.89
C PRO A 69 12.53 -11.33 -2.50
N VAL A 70 12.12 -10.40 -3.38
CA VAL A 70 12.18 -8.96 -3.10
C VAL A 70 11.25 -8.60 -1.94
N CYS A 71 9.98 -9.03 -2.00
CA CYS A 71 9.03 -8.79 -0.91
C CYS A 71 9.45 -9.49 0.39
N ALA A 72 10.03 -10.71 0.28
CA ALA A 72 10.43 -11.50 1.45
C ALA A 72 11.56 -10.85 2.26
N ARG A 73 12.44 -10.06 1.65
CA ARG A 73 13.58 -9.43 2.35
C ARG A 73 13.17 -8.54 3.52
N THR A 74 12.02 -7.90 3.42
CA THR A 74 11.54 -6.94 4.43
C THR A 74 10.11 -7.23 4.89
N ALA A 75 9.62 -8.46 4.64
CA ALA A 75 8.28 -8.88 5.01
C ALA A 75 8.10 -8.86 6.53
N ILE A 76 7.03 -8.22 6.98
CA ILE A 76 6.66 -8.15 8.40
C ILE A 76 5.74 -9.33 8.71
N THR A 77 6.28 -10.33 9.40
CA THR A 77 5.54 -11.55 9.81
C THR A 77 5.52 -11.73 11.32
N ASP A 78 6.48 -11.13 12.02
CA ASP A 78 6.55 -11.18 13.47
C ASP A 78 5.60 -10.17 14.12
N PRO A 79 4.70 -10.61 15.03
CA PRO A 79 3.72 -9.73 15.65
C PRO A 79 4.32 -8.63 16.53
N GLN A 80 5.50 -8.85 17.14
CA GLN A 80 6.15 -7.86 17.97
C GLN A 80 6.77 -6.76 17.11
N ALA A 81 7.53 -7.14 16.08
CA ALA A 81 8.08 -6.20 15.10
C ALA A 81 6.97 -5.39 14.40
N ALA A 82 5.82 -6.02 14.12
CA ALA A 82 4.66 -5.34 13.56
C ALA A 82 4.09 -4.28 14.51
N ARG A 83 3.95 -4.59 15.82
CA ARG A 83 3.47 -3.61 16.82
C ARG A 83 4.43 -2.43 16.97
N GLU A 84 5.72 -2.68 16.99
CA GLU A 84 6.73 -1.64 17.08
C GLU A 84 6.69 -0.72 15.87
N LEU A 85 6.63 -1.29 14.66
CA LEU A 85 6.54 -0.53 13.42
C LEU A 85 5.22 0.25 13.30
N PHE A 86 4.10 -0.34 13.76
CA PHE A 86 2.82 0.34 13.88
C PHE A 86 2.94 1.57 14.79
N ALA A 87 3.48 1.40 16.00
CA ALA A 87 3.62 2.49 16.97
C ALA A 87 4.52 3.61 16.43
N GLN A 88 5.63 3.27 15.78
CA GLN A 88 6.52 4.24 15.13
C GLN A 88 5.81 5.01 14.02
N THR A 89 5.05 4.33 13.17
CA THR A 89 4.31 4.96 12.07
C THR A 89 3.19 5.86 12.60
N ALA A 90 2.44 5.41 13.59
CA ALA A 90 1.38 6.18 14.24
C ALA A 90 1.92 7.45 14.92
N ALA A 91 3.04 7.33 15.66
CA ALA A 91 3.71 8.48 16.26
C ALA A 91 4.19 9.49 15.21
N PHE A 92 4.74 8.99 14.09
CA PHE A 92 5.17 9.83 12.98
C PHE A 92 4.00 10.59 12.35
N VAL A 93 2.91 9.90 11.99
CA VAL A 93 1.72 10.51 11.36
C VAL A 93 1.07 11.53 12.31
N THR A 94 1.01 11.21 13.61
CA THR A 94 0.51 12.14 14.63
C THR A 94 1.40 13.38 14.76
N GLY A 95 2.71 13.19 14.91
CA GLY A 95 3.64 14.29 15.19
C GLY A 95 3.96 15.15 13.98
N GLN A 96 4.14 14.54 12.79
CA GLN A 96 4.59 15.26 11.59
C GLN A 96 3.43 15.76 10.72
N LEU A 97 2.29 15.05 10.70
CA LEU A 97 1.15 15.41 9.89
C LEU A 97 -0.04 15.94 10.70
N GLY A 98 0.06 15.96 12.04
CA GLY A 98 -0.98 16.51 12.92
C GLY A 98 -2.23 15.63 13.05
N LEU A 99 -2.18 14.35 12.67
CA LEU A 99 -3.34 13.45 12.71
C LEU A 99 -3.43 12.70 14.05
N GLY A 100 -3.49 13.43 15.17
CA GLY A 100 -3.70 12.85 16.48
C GLY A 100 -5.12 12.26 16.64
N LEU A 101 -5.24 11.08 17.22
CA LEU A 101 -6.52 10.46 17.58
C LEU A 101 -6.90 10.79 19.02
N ARG A 102 -8.15 11.16 19.24
CA ARG A 102 -8.73 11.36 20.59
C ARG A 102 -8.97 10.05 21.32
N VAL A 103 -9.31 9.01 20.56
CA VAL A 103 -9.48 7.66 21.07
C VAL A 103 -8.50 6.74 20.36
N GLY A 104 -7.68 6.05 21.14
CA GLY A 104 -6.70 5.11 20.62
C GLY A 104 -7.34 3.97 19.81
N THR A 105 -6.52 3.30 19.02
CA THR A 105 -6.92 2.11 18.26
C THR A 105 -6.04 0.93 18.65
N ASP A 106 -6.67 -0.25 18.82
CA ASP A 106 -5.95 -1.51 18.96
C ASP A 106 -5.32 -1.88 17.60
N PHE A 107 -4.14 -2.50 17.63
CA PHE A 107 -3.49 -3.00 16.43
C PHE A 107 -3.48 -4.54 16.44
N THR A 108 -3.69 -5.13 15.27
CA THR A 108 -3.54 -6.57 15.07
C THR A 108 -2.91 -6.89 13.71
N LEU A 109 -1.90 -7.77 13.73
CA LEU A 109 -1.36 -8.38 12.52
C LEU A 109 -2.19 -9.62 12.21
N VAL A 110 -2.73 -9.72 10.99
CA VAL A 110 -3.69 -10.76 10.61
C VAL A 110 -3.24 -11.53 9.37
N ASP A 111 -3.70 -12.77 9.23
CA ASP A 111 -3.62 -13.52 7.98
C ASP A 111 -4.72 -13.09 6.99
N VAL A 112 -4.64 -13.59 5.75
CA VAL A 112 -5.59 -13.23 4.69
C VAL A 112 -7.01 -13.69 5.00
N GLY A 113 -7.18 -14.84 5.64
CA GLY A 113 -8.51 -15.38 6.00
C GLY A 113 -9.18 -14.53 7.08
N HIS A 114 -8.42 -14.09 8.08
CA HIS A 114 -8.91 -13.22 9.13
C HIS A 114 -9.26 -11.82 8.56
N LEU A 115 -8.38 -11.25 7.72
CA LEU A 115 -8.66 -9.95 7.10
C LEU A 115 -9.94 -9.97 6.26
N ARG A 116 -10.15 -11.00 5.44
CA ARG A 116 -11.38 -11.16 4.65
C ARG A 116 -12.64 -11.22 5.52
N ARG A 117 -12.61 -11.90 6.67
CA ARG A 117 -13.73 -11.90 7.64
C ARG A 117 -14.00 -10.50 8.16
N LEU A 118 -12.98 -9.75 8.56
CA LEU A 118 -13.13 -8.38 9.05
C LEU A 118 -13.69 -7.45 7.98
N VAL A 119 -13.25 -7.58 6.72
CA VAL A 119 -13.78 -6.82 5.58
C VAL A 119 -15.26 -7.13 5.35
N ALA A 120 -15.66 -8.40 5.44
CA ALA A 120 -17.05 -8.82 5.29
C ALA A 120 -17.95 -8.28 6.42
N GLU A 121 -17.43 -8.11 7.63
CA GLU A 121 -18.11 -7.54 8.80
C GLU A 121 -18.11 -6.00 8.80
N SER A 122 -17.32 -5.35 7.95
CA SER A 122 -17.18 -3.90 7.91
C SER A 122 -18.48 -3.23 7.42
N PRO A 123 -18.98 -2.21 8.11
CA PRO A 123 -20.14 -1.44 7.65
C PRO A 123 -19.84 -0.61 6.41
N THR A 124 -18.56 -0.30 6.16
CA THR A 124 -18.08 0.41 4.98
C THR A 124 -17.38 -0.56 4.04
N ARG A 125 -17.85 -0.63 2.78
CA ARG A 125 -17.17 -1.44 1.77
C ARG A 125 -15.96 -0.68 1.23
N PRO A 126 -14.79 -1.33 1.08
CA PRO A 126 -13.65 -0.75 0.39
C PRO A 126 -14.02 -0.38 -1.06
N ILE A 127 -13.47 0.71 -1.56
CA ILE A 127 -13.57 1.03 -2.97
C ILE A 127 -12.61 0.12 -3.75
N GLY A 128 -13.12 -0.64 -4.71
CA GLY A 128 -12.32 -1.52 -5.55
C GLY A 128 -12.44 -2.98 -5.19
N ASP A 129 -11.39 -3.74 -5.50
CA ASP A 129 -11.36 -5.20 -5.33
C ASP A 129 -11.15 -5.57 -3.84
N PRO A 130 -12.14 -6.17 -3.17
CA PRO A 130 -12.03 -6.55 -1.76
C PRO A 130 -10.94 -7.60 -1.50
N ASP A 131 -10.54 -8.38 -2.51
CA ASP A 131 -9.44 -9.35 -2.40
C ASP A 131 -8.05 -8.69 -2.37
N ARG A 132 -7.97 -7.40 -2.67
CA ARG A 132 -6.73 -6.62 -2.64
C ARG A 132 -6.57 -5.75 -1.40
N VAL A 133 -7.48 -5.85 -0.45
CA VAL A 133 -7.38 -5.15 0.83
C VAL A 133 -6.22 -5.74 1.63
N VAL A 134 -5.33 -4.87 2.09
CA VAL A 134 -4.13 -5.25 2.87
C VAL A 134 -4.13 -4.65 4.28
N GLY A 135 -5.08 -3.77 4.56
CA GLY A 135 -5.35 -3.20 5.87
C GLY A 135 -6.82 -2.83 6.02
N LEU A 136 -7.26 -2.65 7.24
CA LEU A 136 -8.61 -2.23 7.56
C LEU A 136 -8.65 -1.53 8.92
N PHE A 137 -9.19 -0.31 8.94
CA PHE A 137 -9.65 0.30 10.19
C PHE A 137 -11.13 -0.02 10.40
N LEU A 138 -11.43 -0.67 11.53
CA LEU A 138 -12.78 -1.06 11.92
C LEU A 138 -13.20 -0.38 13.22
N ARG A 139 -14.38 0.26 13.21
CA ARG A 139 -15.05 0.77 14.40
C ARG A 139 -16.31 -0.02 14.66
N LYS A 140 -16.38 -0.71 15.81
CA LYS A 140 -17.56 -1.45 16.26
C LYS A 140 -17.90 -1.01 17.68
N GLY A 141 -18.89 -0.13 17.81
CA GLY A 141 -19.22 0.51 19.07
C GLY A 141 -18.06 1.34 19.63
N ARG A 142 -17.59 0.96 20.84
CA ARG A 142 -16.41 1.59 21.47
C ARG A 142 -15.07 0.98 21.02
N ARG A 143 -15.11 -0.21 20.42
CA ARG A 143 -13.90 -0.90 19.96
C ARG A 143 -13.45 -0.31 18.64
N ARG A 144 -12.17 -0.01 18.54
CA ARG A 144 -11.48 0.45 17.35
C ARG A 144 -10.28 -0.47 17.11
N VAL A 145 -10.20 -1.04 15.94
CA VAL A 145 -9.15 -1.99 15.58
C VAL A 145 -8.59 -1.61 14.23
N MET A 146 -7.26 -1.57 14.13
CA MET A 146 -6.54 -1.50 12.87
C MET A 146 -5.92 -2.86 12.61
N ALA A 147 -6.40 -3.54 11.60
CA ALA A 147 -5.89 -4.81 11.13
C ALA A 147 -4.98 -4.59 9.93
N VAL A 148 -3.78 -5.18 9.93
CA VAL A 148 -2.84 -5.12 8.80
C VAL A 148 -2.42 -6.53 8.45
N LEU A 149 -2.36 -6.82 7.15
CA LEU A 149 -2.02 -8.11 6.60
C LEU A 149 -0.56 -8.47 6.90
N SER A 150 -0.33 -9.66 7.41
CA SER A 150 1.00 -10.23 7.62
C SER A 150 1.73 -10.48 6.30
N GLY A 151 3.05 -10.41 6.30
CA GLY A 151 3.88 -10.67 5.11
C GLY A 151 4.00 -9.49 4.14
N LEU A 152 3.50 -8.31 4.48
CA LEU A 152 3.77 -7.10 3.71
C LEU A 152 5.24 -6.67 3.88
N PRO A 153 5.94 -6.24 2.81
CA PRO A 153 7.20 -5.55 2.93
C PRO A 153 7.09 -4.31 3.82
N ARG A 154 8.15 -4.00 4.56
CA ARG A 154 8.18 -2.88 5.51
C ARG A 154 7.57 -1.58 4.96
N VAL A 155 7.91 -1.20 3.74
CA VAL A 155 7.42 0.03 3.11
C VAL A 155 5.90 -0.02 2.85
N LEU A 156 5.37 -1.17 2.42
CA LEU A 156 3.93 -1.34 2.22
C LEU A 156 3.18 -1.43 3.55
N PHE A 157 3.79 -2.03 4.58
CA PHE A 157 3.23 -2.03 5.93
C PHE A 157 3.06 -0.60 6.46
N ILE A 158 4.09 0.24 6.36
CA ILE A 158 4.05 1.66 6.76
C ILE A 158 2.97 2.41 5.97
N GLN A 159 2.95 2.22 4.65
CA GLN A 159 1.92 2.82 3.79
C GLN A 159 0.52 2.45 4.24
N THR A 160 0.28 1.16 4.52
CA THR A 160 -1.02 0.65 4.97
C THR A 160 -1.40 1.24 6.33
N VAL A 161 -0.48 1.24 7.31
CA VAL A 161 -0.75 1.83 8.63
C VAL A 161 -1.10 3.31 8.52
N ALA A 162 -0.37 4.08 7.72
CA ALA A 162 -0.63 5.52 7.54
C ALA A 162 -1.99 5.77 6.87
N HIS A 163 -2.36 4.94 5.90
CA HIS A 163 -3.67 4.96 5.22
C HIS A 163 -4.81 4.67 6.19
N GLU A 164 -4.73 3.57 6.96
CA GLU A 164 -5.76 3.20 7.93
C GLU A 164 -5.83 4.19 9.11
N TRP A 165 -4.69 4.78 9.50
CA TRP A 165 -4.66 5.85 10.49
C TRP A 165 -5.42 7.08 10.02
N ALA A 166 -5.31 7.42 8.75
CA ALA A 166 -6.10 8.51 8.17
C ALA A 166 -7.60 8.24 8.24
N HIS A 167 -8.05 7.01 7.98
CA HIS A 167 -9.46 6.64 8.16
C HIS A 167 -9.91 6.73 9.61
N ALA A 168 -9.07 6.34 10.57
CA ALA A 168 -9.37 6.51 11.99
C ALA A 168 -9.54 7.99 12.35
N TRP A 169 -8.65 8.85 11.84
CA TRP A 169 -8.70 10.30 12.05
C TRP A 169 -9.90 10.95 11.36
N GLN A 170 -10.23 10.55 10.13
CA GLN A 170 -11.43 10.99 9.42
C GLN A 170 -12.70 10.66 10.20
N GLY A 171 -12.79 9.47 10.78
CA GLY A 171 -13.93 9.06 11.59
C GLY A 171 -14.15 9.91 12.84
N GLU A 172 -13.12 10.63 13.31
CA GLU A 172 -13.22 11.56 14.44
C GLU A 172 -13.40 13.03 14.03
N ASN A 173 -12.88 13.41 12.86
CA ASN A 173 -12.70 14.83 12.53
C ASN A 173 -13.43 15.26 11.25
N CYS A 174 -13.82 14.32 10.38
CA CYS A 174 -14.43 14.64 9.08
C CYS A 174 -15.83 14.02 8.91
N PRO A 175 -16.81 14.33 9.81
CA PRO A 175 -18.13 13.70 9.76
C PRO A 175 -18.95 14.04 8.51
N LEU A 176 -18.61 15.11 7.83
CA LEU A 176 -19.30 15.59 6.63
C LEU A 176 -18.65 15.15 5.31
N LEU A 177 -17.52 14.44 5.37
CA LEU A 177 -16.85 13.96 4.17
C LEU A 177 -17.49 12.63 3.72
N GLU A 178 -18.49 12.72 2.85
CA GLU A 178 -19.26 11.57 2.37
C GLU A 178 -18.73 10.98 1.06
N ASP A 179 -18.06 11.79 0.22
CA ASP A 179 -17.53 11.32 -1.08
C ASP A 179 -16.44 10.24 -0.85
N PRO A 180 -16.69 9.00 -1.30
CA PRO A 180 -15.75 7.91 -1.08
C PRO A 180 -14.41 8.12 -1.79
N LEU A 181 -14.39 8.77 -2.97
CA LEU A 181 -13.16 9.05 -3.71
C LEU A 181 -12.27 10.03 -2.93
N LEU A 182 -12.86 11.05 -2.32
CA LEU A 182 -12.13 12.03 -1.53
C LEU A 182 -11.67 11.47 -0.19
N ARG A 183 -12.47 10.58 0.43
CA ARG A 183 -12.08 9.86 1.64
C ARG A 183 -10.84 9.00 1.40
N GLU A 184 -10.85 8.17 0.37
CA GLU A 184 -9.70 7.35 -0.01
C GLU A 184 -8.53 8.22 -0.49
N GLY A 185 -8.81 9.25 -1.26
CA GLY A 185 -7.79 10.20 -1.71
C GLY A 185 -7.03 10.87 -0.58
N PHE A 186 -7.74 11.26 0.48
CA PHE A 186 -7.11 11.80 1.70
C PHE A 186 -6.26 10.74 2.41
N ALA A 187 -6.75 9.52 2.55
CA ALA A 187 -5.99 8.44 3.19
C ALA A 187 -4.72 8.09 2.38
N GLU A 188 -4.83 8.02 1.05
CA GLU A 188 -3.67 7.86 0.15
C GLU A 188 -2.70 9.06 0.25
N TRP A 189 -3.20 10.28 0.40
CA TRP A 189 -2.37 11.46 0.60
C TRP A 189 -1.57 11.41 1.90
N VAL A 190 -2.17 10.99 3.01
CA VAL A 190 -1.47 10.78 4.29
C VAL A 190 -0.37 9.72 4.13
N ALA A 191 -0.68 8.58 3.51
CA ALA A 191 0.29 7.54 3.22
C ALA A 191 1.42 8.03 2.32
N TYR A 192 1.11 8.77 1.26
CA TYR A 192 2.06 9.37 0.33
C TYR A 192 3.02 10.34 1.04
N ARG A 193 2.48 11.26 1.85
CA ARG A 193 3.29 12.22 2.63
C ARG A 193 4.19 11.52 3.64
N THR A 194 3.69 10.47 4.28
CA THR A 194 4.47 9.62 5.20
C THR A 194 5.64 8.96 4.46
N LEU A 195 5.41 8.36 3.31
CA LEU A 195 6.46 7.71 2.52
C LEU A 195 7.53 8.69 2.04
N LEU A 196 7.13 9.87 1.55
CA LEU A 196 8.08 10.90 1.13
C LEU A 196 8.98 11.36 2.29
N ALA A 197 8.40 11.60 3.44
CA ALA A 197 9.14 12.06 4.62
C ALA A 197 10.11 10.98 5.16
N LEU A 198 9.79 9.70 4.94
CA LEU A 198 10.66 8.57 5.28
C LEU A 198 11.66 8.20 4.16
N GLY A 199 11.72 8.98 3.08
CA GLY A 199 12.62 8.75 1.95
C GLY A 199 12.23 7.60 1.02
N ALA A 200 11.01 7.04 1.14
CA ALA A 200 10.51 5.96 0.29
C ALA A 200 9.94 6.50 -1.04
N VAL A 201 10.77 7.27 -1.76
CA VAL A 201 10.37 8.05 -2.96
C VAL A 201 9.83 7.16 -4.08
N ASP A 202 10.45 6.01 -4.32
CA ASP A 202 10.02 5.08 -5.38
C ASP A 202 8.62 4.52 -5.11
N GLN A 203 8.30 4.19 -3.86
CA GLN A 203 6.97 3.72 -3.50
C GLN A 203 5.93 4.84 -3.60
N ALA A 204 6.28 6.05 -3.18
CA ALA A 204 5.43 7.23 -3.36
C ALA A 204 5.15 7.50 -4.84
N ALA A 205 6.17 7.41 -5.71
CA ALA A 205 6.00 7.56 -7.16
C ALA A 205 5.06 6.49 -7.75
N ARG A 206 5.14 5.24 -7.28
CA ARG A 206 4.21 4.17 -7.70
C ARG A 206 2.76 4.47 -7.31
N MET A 207 2.52 5.10 -6.15
CA MET A 207 1.16 5.52 -5.76
C MET A 207 0.55 6.50 -6.76
N LEU A 208 1.35 7.44 -7.27
CA LEU A 208 0.89 8.40 -8.29
C LEU A 208 0.53 7.74 -9.63
N GLN A 209 1.17 6.63 -9.96
CA GLN A 209 0.96 5.90 -11.22
C GLN A 209 -0.21 4.89 -11.14
N ARG A 210 -0.81 4.71 -9.96
CA ARG A 210 -1.97 3.81 -9.79
C ARG A 210 -3.15 4.29 -10.63
N ASN A 211 -3.76 3.35 -11.36
CA ASN A 211 -5.07 3.53 -11.97
C ASN A 211 -6.18 3.25 -10.94
N GLY A 212 -7.37 3.79 -11.21
CA GLY A 212 -8.54 3.61 -10.36
C GLY A 212 -8.64 4.63 -9.21
N PRO A 213 -9.63 4.44 -8.30
CA PRO A 213 -10.05 5.48 -7.36
C PRO A 213 -8.97 5.93 -6.40
N TYR A 214 -8.12 5.04 -5.94
CA TYR A 214 -7.01 5.38 -5.02
C TYR A 214 -6.01 6.36 -5.65
N GLY A 215 -5.53 6.06 -6.86
CA GLY A 215 -4.59 6.95 -7.55
C GLY A 215 -5.26 8.24 -8.03
N GLU A 216 -6.51 8.18 -8.44
CA GLU A 216 -7.28 9.36 -8.84
C GLU A 216 -7.52 10.28 -7.64
N GLY A 217 -8.01 9.74 -6.53
CA GLY A 217 -8.21 10.48 -5.29
C GLY A 217 -6.94 11.14 -4.79
N LEU A 218 -5.81 10.40 -4.77
CA LEU A 218 -4.51 10.95 -4.39
C LEU A 218 -4.13 12.15 -5.26
N ARG A 219 -4.21 12.03 -6.59
CA ARG A 219 -3.85 13.12 -7.51
C ARG A 219 -4.74 14.35 -7.30
N ARG A 220 -6.02 14.14 -7.00
CA ARG A 220 -6.98 15.21 -6.71
C ARG A 220 -6.61 15.96 -5.44
N ILE A 221 -6.32 15.25 -4.35
CA ILE A 221 -5.88 15.87 -3.09
C ILE A 221 -4.55 16.60 -3.26
N LEU A 222 -3.58 16.04 -3.99
CA LEU A 222 -2.31 16.69 -4.28
C LEU A 222 -2.48 17.96 -5.15
N HIS A 223 -3.46 18.00 -6.04
CA HIS A 223 -3.78 19.21 -6.77
C HIS A 223 -4.31 20.31 -5.83
N LEU A 224 -5.21 19.96 -4.93
CA LEU A 224 -5.73 20.86 -3.90
C LEU A 224 -4.61 21.33 -2.94
N GLU A 225 -3.74 20.44 -2.53
CA GLU A 225 -2.61 20.77 -1.64
C GLU A 225 -1.73 21.89 -2.19
N LYS A 226 -1.51 21.95 -3.51
CA LYS A 226 -0.74 23.04 -4.15
C LYS A 226 -1.38 24.42 -3.94
N GLN A 227 -2.66 24.46 -3.69
CA GLN A 227 -3.42 25.72 -3.52
C GLN A 227 -3.51 26.13 -2.04
N VAL A 228 -3.71 25.16 -1.14
CA VAL A 228 -4.03 25.44 0.27
C VAL A 228 -2.95 24.96 1.26
N GLY A 229 -1.96 24.26 0.79
CA GLY A 229 -0.92 23.61 1.63
C GLY A 229 -1.44 22.43 2.46
N PRO A 230 -0.54 21.69 3.12
CA PRO A 230 -0.92 20.51 3.91
C PRO A 230 -1.91 20.81 5.04
N ALA A 231 -1.72 21.92 5.77
CA ALA A 231 -2.63 22.32 6.84
C ALA A 231 -4.03 22.66 6.29
N GLY A 232 -4.10 23.27 5.09
CA GLY A 232 -5.37 23.53 4.40
C GLY A 232 -6.12 22.27 4.05
N ILE A 233 -5.42 21.20 3.62
CA ILE A 233 -6.06 19.90 3.34
C ILE A 233 -6.74 19.33 4.59
N LEU A 234 -6.10 19.39 5.76
CA LEU A 234 -6.71 18.93 7.03
C LEU A 234 -7.99 19.72 7.35
N GLN A 235 -7.94 21.06 7.19
CA GLN A 235 -9.10 21.92 7.44
C GLN A 235 -10.24 21.65 6.46
N LEU A 236 -9.94 21.47 5.18
CA LEU A 236 -10.95 21.13 4.16
C LEU A 236 -11.57 19.77 4.42
N CYS A 237 -10.77 18.77 4.82
CA CYS A 237 -11.28 17.44 5.22
C CYS A 237 -12.27 17.57 6.38
N ALA A 238 -11.90 18.30 7.44
CA ALA A 238 -12.73 18.47 8.62
C ALA A 238 -14.06 19.20 8.33
N ARG A 239 -14.08 20.08 7.31
CA ARG A 239 -15.28 20.81 6.85
C ARG A 239 -16.10 20.03 5.82
N GLY A 240 -15.64 18.88 5.35
CA GLY A 240 -16.25 18.14 4.24
C GLY A 240 -16.12 18.84 2.87
N ALA A 241 -15.14 19.73 2.71
CA ALA A 241 -14.99 20.63 1.55
C ALA A 241 -13.76 20.27 0.68
N LEU A 242 -13.41 19.00 0.54
CA LEU A 242 -12.33 18.52 -0.33
C LEU A 242 -12.73 18.44 -1.83
N SER A 243 -13.71 19.20 -2.25
CA SER A 243 -14.24 19.20 -3.63
C SER A 243 -13.45 20.11 -4.56
#